data_72766e764ed267dfe4fcda326d09044d
#
_entry.id   72766e764ed267dfe4fcda326d09044d
#
_cell.length_a   1.000
_cell.length_b   1.000
_cell.length_c   1.000
_cell.angle_alpha   90.00
_cell.angle_beta   90.00
_cell.angle_gamma   90.00
#
_symmetry.space_group_name_H-M   'P 1'
#
loop_
_entity.id
_entity.type
_entity.pdbx_description
1 polymer ?
#
loop_
_entity_poly.entity_id
_entity_poly.type
_entity_poly.pdbx_seq_one_letter_code
_entity_poly.pdbx_strand_id
1 'polypeptide(L)'
;MDREVITCNLDDNLKDVLTMMKGNRFRTVVVQDETGEVWGFVSRLAAIRFYGKDLEKITAEQAMRPYKFEIDPQMPIEKAIEIMKHSKIEHLIIVDPHAGPKRPIGVLASFNVIWYMSNIERGHYEQILKMHKE
;
A
#
# COMPACT_ATOMS: atom_id res chain seq x y z
N MET A 1 -10.95 0.47 3.79
CA MET A 1 -9.99 0.07 2.75
C MET A 1 -10.21 0.91 1.51
N ASP A 2 -9.13 1.42 0.98
CA ASP A 2 -9.20 2.25 -0.21
C ASP A 2 -9.10 1.37 -1.45
N ARG A 3 -10.10 1.47 -2.35
CA ARG A 3 -10.13 0.69 -3.57
C ARG A 3 -9.58 1.40 -4.78
N GLU A 4 -9.30 2.68 -4.65
CA GLU A 4 -8.63 3.41 -5.72
C GLU A 4 -7.14 3.21 -5.60
N VAL A 5 -6.56 2.57 -6.59
CA VAL A 5 -5.13 2.31 -6.63
C VAL A 5 -4.49 3.36 -7.52
N ILE A 6 -3.52 4.07 -6.97
CA ILE A 6 -2.74 5.05 -7.71
C ILE A 6 -1.51 4.33 -8.21
N THR A 7 -1.32 4.29 -9.52
CA THR A 7 -0.23 3.53 -10.12
C THR A 7 0.66 4.41 -10.96
N CYS A 8 1.92 4.02 -11.05
CA CYS A 8 2.88 4.59 -11.99
C CYS A 8 3.67 3.45 -12.64
N ASN A 9 4.45 3.77 -13.65
CA ASN A 9 5.30 2.80 -14.32
C ASN A 9 6.71 2.81 -13.76
N LEU A 10 7.43 1.73 -13.95
CA LEU A 10 8.81 1.58 -13.47
C LEU A 10 9.72 2.72 -13.89
N ASP A 11 9.56 3.21 -15.11
CA ASP A 11 10.44 4.23 -15.69
C ASP A 11 9.94 5.66 -15.52
N ASP A 12 8.81 5.86 -14.85
CA ASP A 12 8.36 7.22 -14.53
C ASP A 12 9.36 7.88 -13.59
N ASN A 13 9.61 9.18 -13.79
CA ASN A 13 10.55 9.86 -12.91
C ASN A 13 9.90 10.20 -11.57
N LEU A 14 10.74 10.30 -10.54
CA LEU A 14 10.25 10.50 -9.18
C LEU A 14 9.53 11.82 -9.01
N LYS A 15 9.92 12.87 -9.74
CA LYS A 15 9.23 14.16 -9.68
C LYS A 15 7.75 14.00 -10.03
N ASP A 16 7.47 13.27 -11.11
CA ASP A 16 6.10 13.02 -11.55
C ASP A 16 5.35 12.15 -10.54
N VAL A 17 6.04 11.16 -9.98
CA VAL A 17 5.44 10.29 -8.95
C VAL A 17 5.04 11.11 -7.72
N LEU A 18 5.90 12.04 -7.28
CA LEU A 18 5.59 12.88 -6.12
C LEU A 18 4.44 13.84 -6.41
N THR A 19 4.37 14.36 -7.63
CA THR A 19 3.26 15.21 -8.05
C THR A 19 1.94 14.43 -8.00
N MET A 20 1.97 13.20 -8.48
CA MET A 20 0.82 12.30 -8.41
C MET A 20 0.43 12.01 -6.97
N MET A 21 1.42 11.72 -6.12
CA MET A 21 1.20 11.47 -4.70
C MET A 21 0.51 12.68 -4.03
N LYS A 22 1.04 13.88 -4.28
CA LYS A 22 0.48 15.13 -3.75
C LYS A 22 -0.98 15.31 -4.18
N GLY A 23 -1.28 15.06 -5.44
CA GLY A 23 -2.64 15.18 -5.98
C GLY A 23 -3.61 14.17 -5.41
N ASN A 24 -3.14 13.15 -4.76
CA ASN A 24 -3.94 12.06 -4.18
C ASN A 24 -3.75 11.96 -2.68
N ARG A 25 -3.61 13.09 -2.00
CA ARG A 25 -3.54 13.19 -0.53
C ARG A 25 -2.34 12.44 0.06
N PHE A 26 -1.23 12.41 -0.68
CA PHE A 26 0.01 11.78 -0.25
C PHE A 26 -0.13 10.27 0.00
N ARG A 27 -1.02 9.62 -0.75
CA ARG A 27 -1.16 8.17 -0.69
C ARG A 27 0.05 7.49 -1.32
N THR A 28 0.22 6.24 -0.93
CA THR A 28 1.22 5.36 -1.53
C THR A 28 0.89 5.14 -3.02
N VAL A 29 1.93 5.21 -3.85
CA VAL A 29 1.81 4.94 -5.28
C VAL A 29 2.34 3.55 -5.56
N VAL A 30 1.55 2.74 -6.27
CA VAL A 30 1.94 1.40 -6.65
C VAL A 30 2.72 1.48 -7.96
N VAL A 31 3.86 0.80 -8.02
CA VAL A 31 4.72 0.77 -9.20
C VAL A 31 4.48 -0.54 -9.95
N GLN A 32 4.16 -0.42 -11.22
CA GLN A 32 3.84 -1.58 -12.07
C GLN A 32 4.60 -1.49 -13.40
N ASP A 33 4.67 -2.62 -14.10
CA ASP A 33 5.23 -2.66 -15.43
C ASP A 33 4.13 -2.47 -16.48
N GLU A 34 4.50 -2.59 -17.75
CA GLU A 34 3.58 -2.39 -18.89
C GLU A 34 2.43 -3.39 -18.89
N THR A 35 2.63 -4.56 -18.31
CA THR A 35 1.60 -5.60 -18.25
C THR A 35 0.64 -5.41 -17.10
N GLY A 36 0.92 -4.47 -16.21
CA GLY A 36 0.13 -4.25 -15.00
C GLY A 36 0.61 -5.09 -13.82
N GLU A 37 1.72 -5.81 -13.96
CA GLU A 37 2.29 -6.56 -12.84
C GLU A 37 2.91 -5.60 -11.83
N VAL A 38 2.59 -5.79 -10.55
CA VAL A 38 3.10 -4.95 -9.47
C VAL A 38 4.53 -5.32 -9.13
N TRP A 39 5.41 -4.31 -9.07
CA TRP A 39 6.81 -4.48 -8.70
C TRP A 39 7.10 -3.97 -7.29
N GLY A 40 6.39 -2.95 -6.86
CA GLY A 40 6.61 -2.39 -5.54
C GLY A 40 5.73 -1.18 -5.32
N PHE A 41 6.14 -0.34 -4.37
CA PHE A 41 5.39 0.88 -4.07
C PHE A 41 6.31 1.98 -3.59
N VAL A 42 5.88 3.22 -3.82
CA VAL A 42 6.54 4.41 -3.29
C VAL A 42 5.66 4.97 -2.18
N SER A 43 6.12 4.80 -0.95
CA SER A 43 5.50 5.39 0.22
C SER A 43 6.13 6.74 0.53
N ARG A 44 5.55 7.48 1.46
CA ARG A 44 6.14 8.76 1.90
C ARG A 44 7.56 8.57 2.41
N LEU A 45 7.81 7.55 3.21
CA LEU A 45 9.15 7.28 3.73
C LEU A 45 10.13 6.89 2.63
N ALA A 46 9.68 6.11 1.66
CA ALA A 46 10.52 5.76 0.52
C ALA A 46 10.90 7.01 -0.29
N ALA A 47 9.94 7.90 -0.48
CA ALA A 47 10.13 9.12 -1.26
C ALA A 47 11.12 10.09 -0.59
N ILE A 48 11.01 10.31 0.72
CA ILE A 48 11.84 11.31 1.40
C ILE A 48 13.31 10.93 1.46
N ARG A 49 13.67 9.67 1.20
CA ARG A 49 15.07 9.26 1.09
C ARG A 49 15.82 10.01 0.00
N PHE A 50 15.09 10.55 -0.96
CA PHE A 50 15.69 11.23 -2.10
C PHE A 50 15.68 12.75 -1.98
N TYR A 51 15.43 13.26 -0.77
CA TYR A 51 15.52 14.68 -0.51
C TYR A 51 16.92 15.20 -0.87
N GLY A 52 16.96 16.28 -1.65
CA GLY A 52 18.24 16.85 -2.10
C GLY A 52 18.80 16.21 -3.37
N LYS A 53 18.16 15.21 -3.92
CA LYS A 53 18.58 14.57 -5.16
C LYS A 53 17.83 15.17 -6.36
N ASP A 54 18.35 14.93 -7.57
CA ASP A 54 17.67 15.36 -8.78
C ASP A 54 16.53 14.40 -9.09
N LEU A 55 15.33 14.78 -8.70
CA LEU A 55 14.15 13.92 -8.76
C LEU A 55 13.75 13.55 -10.19
N GLU A 56 14.12 14.37 -11.19
CA GLU A 56 13.80 14.08 -12.57
C GLU A 56 14.69 12.97 -13.16
N LYS A 57 15.81 12.67 -12.50
CA LYS A 57 16.75 11.63 -12.92
C LYS A 57 16.60 10.33 -12.16
N ILE A 58 15.68 10.28 -11.22
CA ILE A 58 15.42 9.08 -10.42
C ILE A 58 14.15 8.44 -10.93
N THR A 59 14.18 7.13 -11.20
CA THR A 59 13.00 6.40 -11.66
C THR A 59 12.19 5.87 -10.49
N ALA A 60 10.92 5.59 -10.73
CA ALA A 60 10.06 4.95 -9.76
C ALA A 60 10.65 3.61 -9.29
N GLU A 61 11.24 2.87 -10.22
CA GLU A 61 11.90 1.60 -9.90
C GLU A 61 13.01 1.79 -8.86
N GLN A 62 13.82 2.84 -9.01
CA GLN A 62 14.90 3.14 -8.07
C GLN A 62 14.37 3.60 -6.71
N ALA A 63 13.23 4.26 -6.68
CA ALA A 63 12.68 4.82 -5.46
C ALA A 63 11.77 3.85 -4.71
N MET A 64 11.20 2.88 -5.40
CA MET A 64 10.23 1.97 -4.79
C MET A 64 10.85 1.03 -3.78
N ARG A 65 9.99 0.56 -2.88
CA ARG A 65 10.27 -0.62 -2.06
C ARG A 65 9.61 -1.80 -2.73
N PRO A 66 10.32 -2.92 -2.92
CA PRO A 66 9.68 -4.13 -3.42
C PRO A 66 8.57 -4.54 -2.45
N TYR A 67 7.42 -4.92 -2.98
CA TYR A 67 6.40 -5.44 -2.10
C TYR A 67 6.71 -6.89 -1.75
N LYS A 68 6.35 -7.28 -0.53
CA LYS A 68 6.62 -8.64 -0.06
C LYS A 68 5.37 -9.49 0.04
N PHE A 69 4.23 -8.83 0.22
CA PHE A 69 2.99 -9.54 0.50
C PHE A 69 1.87 -9.07 -0.40
N GLU A 70 1.29 -10.02 -1.09
CA GLU A 70 0.06 -9.84 -1.81
C GLU A 70 -1.05 -10.44 -0.96
N ILE A 71 -2.19 -9.77 -0.92
CA ILE A 71 -3.34 -10.32 -0.24
C ILE A 71 -4.50 -10.45 -1.21
N ASP A 72 -5.31 -11.48 -0.98
CA ASP A 72 -6.53 -11.73 -1.70
C ASP A 72 -7.62 -10.81 -1.15
N PRO A 73 -8.51 -10.26 -2.01
CA PRO A 73 -9.63 -9.45 -1.51
C PRO A 73 -10.54 -10.18 -0.53
N GLN A 74 -10.50 -11.51 -0.53
CA GLN A 74 -11.31 -12.33 0.38
C GLN A 74 -10.64 -12.55 1.73
N MET A 75 -9.39 -12.12 1.89
CA MET A 75 -8.68 -12.31 3.16
C MET A 75 -9.37 -11.52 4.28
N PRO A 76 -9.62 -12.15 5.44
CA PRO A 76 -10.18 -11.43 6.59
C PRO A 76 -9.23 -10.30 7.03
N ILE A 77 -9.82 -9.17 7.42
CA ILE A 77 -9.05 -8.00 7.83
C ILE A 77 -8.11 -8.32 9.00
N GLU A 78 -8.55 -9.18 9.93
CA GLU A 78 -7.73 -9.58 11.07
C GLU A 78 -6.43 -10.23 10.64
N LYS A 79 -6.50 -11.06 9.59
CA LYS A 79 -5.31 -11.72 9.07
C LYS A 79 -4.36 -10.73 8.40
N ALA A 80 -4.91 -9.78 7.66
CA ALA A 80 -4.11 -8.73 7.05
C ALA A 80 -3.40 -7.89 8.11
N ILE A 81 -4.10 -7.55 9.19
CA ILE A 81 -3.52 -6.80 10.30
C ILE A 81 -2.40 -7.59 10.96
N GLU A 82 -2.56 -8.90 11.13
CA GLU A 82 -1.50 -9.74 11.68
C GLU A 82 -0.25 -9.73 10.80
N ILE A 83 -0.42 -9.78 9.48
CA ILE A 83 0.69 -9.68 8.56
C ILE A 83 1.43 -8.35 8.75
N MET A 84 0.70 -7.24 8.84
CA MET A 84 1.29 -5.92 9.05
C MET A 84 2.08 -5.86 10.36
N LYS A 85 1.54 -6.42 11.42
CA LYS A 85 2.18 -6.43 12.74
C LYS A 85 3.44 -7.26 12.75
N HIS A 86 3.36 -8.50 12.27
CA HIS A 86 4.50 -9.42 12.27
C HIS A 86 5.62 -8.94 11.37
N SER A 87 5.28 -8.46 10.20
CA SER A 87 6.27 -8.07 9.19
C SER A 87 6.70 -6.62 9.32
N LYS A 88 6.07 -5.85 10.21
CA LYS A 88 6.33 -4.43 10.44
C LYS A 88 6.25 -3.63 9.15
N ILE A 89 5.22 -3.90 8.36
CA ILE A 89 4.95 -3.21 7.11
C ILE A 89 3.68 -2.40 7.22
N GLU A 90 3.64 -1.28 6.53
CA GLU A 90 2.53 -0.34 6.62
C GLU A 90 1.57 -0.42 5.44
N HIS A 91 1.89 -1.24 4.44
CA HIS A 91 1.08 -1.34 3.22
C HIS A 91 1.02 -2.78 2.75
N LEU A 92 -0.17 -3.22 2.38
CA LEU A 92 -0.39 -4.50 1.71
C LEU A 92 -1.07 -4.23 0.37
N ILE A 93 -0.59 -4.91 -0.66
CA ILE A 93 -1.15 -4.78 -2.00
C ILE A 93 -2.24 -5.82 -2.17
N ILE A 94 -3.44 -5.38 -2.54
CA ILE A 94 -4.56 -6.28 -2.81
C ILE A 94 -4.57 -6.54 -4.30
N VAL A 95 -4.47 -7.80 -4.69
CA VAL A 95 -4.44 -8.20 -6.09
C VAL A 95 -5.62 -9.11 -6.40
N ASP A 96 -6.05 -9.08 -7.66
CA ASP A 96 -7.10 -9.98 -8.12
C ASP A 96 -6.45 -11.27 -8.60
N PRO A 97 -6.67 -12.41 -7.92
CA PRO A 97 -6.03 -13.65 -8.31
C PRO A 97 -6.55 -14.23 -9.62
N HIS A 98 -7.66 -13.70 -10.13
CA HIS A 98 -8.31 -14.22 -11.34
C HIS A 98 -8.02 -13.39 -12.60
N ALA A 99 -7.26 -12.32 -12.47
CA ALA A 99 -7.06 -11.38 -13.58
C ALA A 99 -5.68 -11.51 -14.23
N GLY A 100 -5.36 -12.66 -14.83
CA GLY A 100 -4.12 -12.81 -15.60
C GLY A 100 -2.87 -12.31 -14.86
N PRO A 101 -2.15 -11.30 -15.37
CA PRO A 101 -1.07 -10.70 -14.57
C PRO A 101 -1.66 -10.12 -13.30
N LYS A 102 -0.95 -10.30 -12.18
CA LYS A 102 -1.44 -9.82 -10.89
C LYS A 102 -1.53 -8.30 -10.89
N ARG A 103 -2.73 -7.80 -10.90
CA ARG A 103 -2.99 -6.36 -10.94
C ARG A 103 -3.45 -5.85 -9.60
N PRO A 104 -2.97 -4.67 -9.18
CA PRO A 104 -3.42 -4.08 -7.93
C PRO A 104 -4.86 -3.61 -8.08
N ILE A 105 -5.72 -4.01 -7.14
CA ILE A 105 -7.09 -3.52 -7.05
C ILE A 105 -7.32 -2.70 -5.79
N GLY A 106 -6.33 -2.64 -4.92
CA GLY A 106 -6.40 -1.83 -3.73
C GLY A 106 -5.11 -1.89 -2.93
N VAL A 107 -5.02 -0.98 -1.97
CA VAL A 107 -3.93 -0.96 -1.01
C VAL A 107 -4.55 -0.86 0.38
N LEU A 108 -4.15 -1.74 1.28
CA LEU A 108 -4.50 -1.61 2.68
C LEU A 108 -3.31 -0.97 3.39
N ALA A 109 -3.52 0.22 3.91
CA ALA A 109 -2.48 0.96 4.62
C ALA A 109 -2.79 0.99 6.11
N SER A 110 -1.74 1.21 6.92
CA SER A 110 -1.91 1.30 8.37
C SER A 110 -2.92 2.38 8.76
N PHE A 111 -2.99 3.50 8.03
CA PHE A 111 -3.96 4.53 8.37
C PHE A 111 -5.40 4.06 8.17
N ASN A 112 -5.65 3.16 7.21
CA ASN A 112 -6.99 2.57 7.04
C ASN A 112 -7.39 1.77 8.28
N VAL A 113 -6.44 1.03 8.84
CA VAL A 113 -6.66 0.24 10.04
C VAL A 113 -6.95 1.16 11.22
N ILE A 114 -6.16 2.22 11.37
CA ILE A 114 -6.35 3.18 12.46
C ILE A 114 -7.70 3.88 12.33
N TRP A 115 -8.07 4.27 11.10
CA TRP A 115 -9.38 4.87 10.86
C TRP A 115 -10.51 3.92 11.28
N TYR A 116 -10.39 2.66 10.89
CA TYR A 116 -11.36 1.63 11.28
C TYR A 116 -11.45 1.51 12.80
N MET A 117 -10.30 1.38 13.47
CA MET A 117 -10.24 1.25 14.92
C MET A 117 -10.89 2.44 15.62
N SER A 118 -10.67 3.65 15.11
CA SER A 118 -11.21 4.86 15.72
C SER A 118 -12.73 4.99 15.56
N ASN A 119 -13.32 4.22 14.64
CA ASN A 119 -14.76 4.23 14.36
C ASN A 119 -15.49 3.00 14.89
N ILE A 120 -14.77 2.08 15.55
CA ILE A 120 -15.39 0.90 16.13
C ILE A 120 -16.16 1.30 17.39
N GLU A 121 -17.44 0.89 17.44
CA GLU A 121 -18.24 1.09 18.63
C GLU A 121 -17.70 0.22 19.78
N ARG A 122 -17.84 0.71 20.99
CA ARG A 122 -17.28 0.03 22.17
C ARG A 122 -17.67 -1.43 22.28
N GLY A 123 -18.94 -1.75 22.03
CA GLY A 123 -19.39 -3.14 22.10
C GLY A 123 -18.69 -4.05 21.11
N HIS A 124 -18.49 -3.57 19.88
CA HIS A 124 -17.75 -4.30 18.87
C HIS A 124 -16.29 -4.45 19.26
N TYR A 125 -15.70 -3.41 19.82
CA TYR A 125 -14.30 -3.47 20.24
C TYR A 125 -14.08 -4.51 21.35
N GLU A 126 -15.01 -4.63 22.27
CA GLU A 126 -14.96 -5.65 23.31
C GLU A 126 -15.00 -7.05 22.72
N GLN A 127 -15.79 -7.26 21.68
CA GLN A 127 -15.80 -8.53 20.95
C GLN A 127 -14.44 -8.82 20.30
N ILE A 128 -13.84 -7.80 19.69
CA ILE A 128 -12.52 -7.94 19.08
C ILE A 128 -11.48 -8.30 20.13
N LEU A 129 -11.54 -7.67 21.30
CA LEU A 129 -10.64 -8.00 22.40
C LEU A 129 -10.74 -9.46 22.80
N LYS A 130 -11.95 -10.00 22.84
CA LYS A 130 -12.16 -11.42 23.16
C LYS A 130 -11.56 -12.34 22.10
N MET A 131 -11.66 -11.96 20.82
CA MET A 131 -11.11 -12.74 19.72
C MET A 131 -9.58 -12.81 19.76
N HIS A 132 -8.92 -11.75 20.22
CA HIS A 132 -7.47 -11.64 20.24
C HIS A 132 -6.87 -11.94 21.61
N LYS A 133 -7.68 -12.36 22.55
CA LYS A 133 -7.21 -12.66 23.91
C LYS A 133 -6.59 -14.05 23.91
N GLU A 134 -5.34 -14.09 24.26
CA GLU A 134 -4.57 -15.32 24.42
C GLU A 134 -4.19 -15.54 25.87
#